data_9c1a7c73ca4fe4a815fdb89cb47b76f7
#
_entry.id   9c1a7c73ca4fe4a815fdb89cb47b76f7
#
_cell.length_a   1.000
_cell.length_b   1.000
_cell.length_c   1.000
_cell.angle_alpha   90.00
_cell.angle_beta   90.00
_cell.angle_gamma   90.00
#
_symmetry.space_group_name_H-M   'P 1'
#
loop_
_entity.id
_entity.type
_entity.pdbx_description
1 polymer ?
#
loop_
_entity_poly.entity_id
_entity_poly.type
_entity_poly.pdbx_seq_one_letter_code
_entity_poly.pdbx_strand_id
1 'polypeptide(L)'
;MDNLAKPTNRALFLVSVAVTGAFAGAAVWLFFFAMEHGIDYLWTEIPHALGVASPELASGPFGFLPYPFFVCLLGGLLIGLYEKMTGAKTDDLNQVMAKVKQDGHYPYDNLGKLSLAALLPLLFGGSIGPEAGLTGVIAGLCSWVGDRMRRFGAEFRELTLLGTQAALTALFTAPVFGFVAPLAGSADGDEGSASDEITIRLPKAQKTVVYGIAIAGGLGTYLLLGQLVGGGMGMPRFEAAVVGNLELTWLVPLSLIGTICGWLYFVSEHASEALAHAIGERPVVKAMLAGLALAICGTVLPYTMFAGETQADVLMETYLTIPAGVLIATGLVKAMLTPALINLGWRGGHFFPVIFSGVSLGYGLAILTGADPVFCVAVCTASTMGAVMRQPVMVVGLLLMCFPLKGIVCMIIAAVIAAGIPLPKPLRK
;
A
#
# COMPACT_ATOMS: atom_id res chain seq x y z
N MET A 1 -10.61 -3.92 -36.19
CA MET A 1 -11.87 -4.31 -35.54
C MET A 1 -12.51 -5.58 -36.08
N ASP A 2 -12.34 -5.91 -37.33
CA ASP A 2 -12.94 -7.14 -37.91
C ASP A 2 -12.36 -8.47 -37.40
N ASN A 3 -11.17 -8.50 -36.85
CA ASN A 3 -10.54 -9.74 -36.35
C ASN A 3 -11.13 -10.27 -35.04
N LEU A 4 -11.74 -9.42 -34.20
CA LEU A 4 -12.43 -9.85 -32.96
C LEU A 4 -13.88 -10.34 -33.23
N ALA A 5 -14.38 -10.21 -34.46
CA ALA A 5 -15.69 -10.70 -34.83
C ALA A 5 -15.78 -12.22 -34.93
N LYS A 6 -14.66 -12.93 -35.08
CA LYS A 6 -14.63 -14.39 -35.12
C LYS A 6 -14.67 -14.96 -33.70
N PRO A 7 -15.56 -15.94 -33.39
CA PRO A 7 -15.72 -16.51 -32.05
C PRO A 7 -14.41 -17.10 -31.49
N THR A 8 -13.56 -17.66 -32.34
CA THR A 8 -12.24 -18.22 -31.98
C THR A 8 -11.27 -17.15 -31.46
N ASN A 9 -11.30 -15.95 -32.03
CA ASN A 9 -10.44 -14.86 -31.58
C ASN A 9 -10.89 -14.26 -30.24
N ARG A 10 -12.22 -14.26 -29.98
CA ARG A 10 -12.76 -13.82 -28.69
C ARG A 10 -12.40 -14.79 -27.57
N ALA A 11 -12.47 -16.10 -27.81
CA ALA A 11 -12.10 -17.11 -26.82
C ALA A 11 -10.59 -17.00 -26.50
N LEU A 12 -9.75 -16.87 -27.53
CA LEU A 12 -8.30 -16.69 -27.35
C LEU A 12 -7.99 -15.40 -26.56
N PHE A 13 -8.66 -14.29 -26.83
CA PHE A 13 -8.49 -13.06 -26.10
C PHE A 13 -8.88 -13.22 -24.62
N LEU A 14 -10.02 -13.82 -24.30
CA LEU A 14 -10.43 -14.05 -22.91
C LEU A 14 -9.49 -15.00 -22.16
N VAL A 15 -8.97 -16.03 -22.83
CA VAL A 15 -7.92 -16.89 -22.25
C VAL A 15 -6.64 -16.10 -21.99
N SER A 16 -6.23 -15.23 -22.90
CA SER A 16 -5.06 -14.36 -22.72
C SER A 16 -5.21 -13.44 -21.52
N VAL A 17 -6.41 -12.87 -21.35
CA VAL A 17 -6.75 -12.02 -20.20
C VAL A 17 -6.67 -12.80 -18.89
N ALA A 18 -7.26 -14.01 -18.85
CA ALA A 18 -7.21 -14.86 -17.66
C ALA A 18 -5.78 -15.27 -17.30
N VAL A 19 -4.98 -15.66 -18.29
CA VAL A 19 -3.57 -16.04 -18.11
C VAL A 19 -2.72 -14.84 -17.62
N THR A 20 -2.93 -13.66 -18.20
CA THR A 20 -2.22 -12.45 -17.75
C THR A 20 -2.60 -12.08 -16.31
N GLY A 21 -3.89 -12.17 -15.96
CA GLY A 21 -4.34 -11.99 -14.59
C GLY A 21 -3.71 -13.00 -13.64
N ALA A 22 -3.75 -14.29 -13.97
CA ALA A 22 -3.17 -15.37 -13.17
C ALA A 22 -1.65 -15.17 -12.97
N PHE A 23 -0.95 -14.80 -14.03
CA PHE A 23 0.48 -14.51 -13.97
C PHE A 23 0.78 -13.31 -13.05
N ALA A 24 -0.03 -12.25 -13.13
CA ALA A 24 0.09 -11.10 -12.26
C ALA A 24 -0.15 -11.48 -10.78
N GLY A 25 -1.18 -12.29 -10.49
CA GLY A 25 -1.46 -12.80 -9.15
C GLY A 25 -0.33 -13.69 -8.60
N ALA A 26 0.25 -14.55 -9.44
CA ALA A 26 1.41 -15.36 -9.06
C ALA A 26 2.65 -14.51 -8.76
N ALA A 27 2.89 -13.44 -9.53
CA ALA A 27 4.00 -12.52 -9.30
C ALA A 27 3.83 -11.72 -7.98
N VAL A 28 2.61 -11.29 -7.67
CA VAL A 28 2.27 -10.66 -6.37
C VAL A 28 2.56 -11.64 -5.24
N TRP A 29 2.05 -12.87 -5.34
CA TRP A 29 2.26 -13.90 -4.32
C TRP A 29 3.76 -14.18 -4.12
N LEU A 30 4.53 -14.35 -5.19
CA LEU A 30 5.97 -14.60 -5.11
C LEU A 30 6.72 -13.46 -4.42
N PHE A 31 6.34 -12.21 -4.70
CA PHE A 31 6.94 -11.04 -4.05
C PHE A 31 6.65 -11.03 -2.54
N PHE A 32 5.41 -11.27 -2.13
CA PHE A 32 5.05 -11.35 -0.72
C PHE A 32 5.73 -12.54 -0.03
N PHE A 33 5.75 -13.70 -0.67
CA PHE A 33 6.45 -14.88 -0.16
C PHE A 33 7.92 -14.59 0.11
N ALA A 34 8.62 -13.96 -0.85
CA ALA A 34 10.02 -13.58 -0.68
C ALA A 34 10.19 -12.50 0.42
N MET A 35 9.27 -11.55 0.52
CA MET A 35 9.28 -10.51 1.54
C MET A 35 9.08 -11.09 2.94
N GLU A 36 8.05 -11.92 3.15
CA GLU A 36 7.75 -12.55 4.44
C GLU A 36 8.91 -13.42 4.93
N HIS A 37 9.42 -14.32 4.09
CA HIS A 37 10.55 -15.17 4.45
C HIS A 37 11.82 -14.37 4.70
N GLY A 38 12.05 -13.31 3.93
CA GLY A 38 13.18 -12.42 4.15
C GLY A 38 13.08 -11.63 5.46
N ILE A 39 11.87 -11.17 5.81
CA ILE A 39 11.60 -10.51 7.10
C ILE A 39 11.79 -11.52 8.24
N ASP A 40 11.19 -12.70 8.15
CA ASP A 40 11.31 -13.73 9.18
C ASP A 40 12.78 -14.14 9.40
N TYR A 41 13.52 -14.38 8.31
CA TYR A 41 14.94 -14.67 8.39
C TYR A 41 15.75 -13.56 9.08
N LEU A 42 15.51 -12.30 8.72
CA LEU A 42 16.26 -11.16 9.23
C LEU A 42 15.86 -10.79 10.68
N TRP A 43 14.58 -10.93 11.03
CA TRP A 43 14.06 -10.43 12.30
C TRP A 43 13.76 -11.51 13.34
N THR A 44 13.73 -12.79 12.94
CA THR A 44 13.48 -13.93 13.83
C THR A 44 14.67 -14.88 13.87
N GLU A 45 15.08 -15.44 12.73
CA GLU A 45 16.12 -16.46 12.65
C GLU A 45 17.51 -15.94 13.05
N ILE A 46 17.92 -14.79 12.49
CA ILE A 46 19.25 -14.22 12.80
C ILE A 46 19.35 -13.80 14.28
N PRO A 47 18.40 -13.07 14.89
CA PRO A 47 18.44 -12.77 16.32
C PRO A 47 18.52 -14.01 17.21
N HIS A 48 17.77 -15.06 16.87
CA HIS A 48 17.83 -16.34 17.56
C HIS A 48 19.23 -16.98 17.47
N ALA A 49 19.81 -17.02 16.28
CA ALA A 49 21.14 -17.57 16.04
C ALA A 49 22.25 -16.77 16.76
N LEU A 50 22.06 -15.46 16.93
CA LEU A 50 22.99 -14.58 17.66
C LEU A 50 22.78 -14.59 19.18
N GLY A 51 21.75 -15.29 19.69
CA GLY A 51 21.38 -15.27 21.12
C GLY A 51 20.86 -13.90 21.58
N VAL A 52 20.44 -13.05 20.67
CA VAL A 52 19.80 -11.77 20.96
C VAL A 52 18.29 -12.01 20.99
N ALA A 53 17.60 -11.50 22.03
CA ALA A 53 16.15 -11.60 22.08
C ALA A 53 15.53 -10.97 20.83
N SER A 54 14.71 -11.76 20.11
CA SER A 54 13.94 -11.22 18.98
C SER A 54 13.17 -10.01 19.46
N PRO A 55 13.09 -8.94 18.66
CA PRO A 55 12.17 -7.85 18.93
C PRO A 55 10.75 -8.40 18.73
N GLU A 56 10.21 -9.09 19.73
CA GLU A 56 8.79 -9.36 19.77
C GLU A 56 8.10 -8.01 19.82
N LEU A 57 7.51 -7.62 18.71
CA LEU A 57 6.72 -6.40 18.57
C LEU A 57 5.60 -6.31 19.61
N ALA A 58 5.31 -7.43 20.31
CA ALA A 58 4.34 -7.55 21.38
C ALA A 58 4.90 -7.33 22.79
N SER A 59 6.22 -7.35 23.00
CA SER A 59 6.80 -7.38 24.36
C SER A 59 7.02 -6.02 25.00
N GLY A 60 6.15 -5.08 24.75
CA GLY A 60 6.07 -3.84 25.50
C GLY A 60 6.69 -2.63 24.82
N PRO A 61 6.14 -1.41 25.11
CA PRO A 61 6.44 -0.18 24.37
C PRO A 61 7.84 0.40 24.64
N PHE A 62 8.63 -0.17 25.54
CA PHE A 62 9.91 0.42 25.99
C PHE A 62 11.09 -0.56 25.99
N GLY A 63 11.01 -1.67 25.23
CA GLY A 63 12.16 -2.58 25.09
C GLY A 63 13.28 -1.93 24.29
N PHE A 64 14.37 -1.53 24.95
CA PHE A 64 15.61 -1.11 24.30
C PHE A 64 16.32 -2.35 23.73
N LEU A 65 16.04 -2.69 22.49
CA LEU A 65 16.70 -3.77 21.78
C LEU A 65 17.75 -3.17 20.83
N PRO A 66 19.05 -3.42 21.02
CA PRO A 66 20.08 -2.89 20.14
C PRO A 66 20.00 -3.46 18.72
N TYR A 67 19.47 -4.67 18.55
CA TYR A 67 19.38 -5.34 17.25
C TYR A 67 18.57 -4.55 16.19
N PRO A 68 17.32 -4.11 16.46
CA PRO A 68 16.57 -3.31 15.50
C PRO A 68 17.28 -2.03 15.05
N PHE A 69 17.98 -1.38 15.97
CA PHE A 69 18.74 -0.18 15.71
C PHE A 69 19.82 -0.42 14.66
N PHE A 70 20.62 -1.48 14.84
CA PHE A 70 21.69 -1.82 13.89
C PHE A 70 21.14 -2.30 12.55
N VAL A 71 20.06 -3.08 12.53
CA VAL A 71 19.44 -3.57 11.29
C VAL A 71 18.91 -2.40 10.45
N CYS A 72 18.23 -1.44 11.05
CA CYS A 72 17.74 -0.26 10.33
C CYS A 72 18.87 0.60 9.76
N LEU A 73 19.99 0.77 10.51
CA LEU A 73 21.16 1.49 10.00
C LEU A 73 21.86 0.75 8.85
N LEU A 74 22.00 -0.58 8.98
CA LEU A 74 22.54 -1.42 7.91
C LEU A 74 21.64 -1.34 6.68
N GLY A 75 20.33 -1.38 6.87
CA GLY A 75 19.34 -1.19 5.80
C GLY A 75 19.54 0.15 5.07
N GLY A 76 19.66 1.25 5.82
CA GLY A 76 19.93 2.56 5.24
C GLY A 76 21.21 2.59 4.40
N LEU A 77 22.30 1.97 4.91
CA LEU A 77 23.55 1.85 4.17
C LEU A 77 23.38 1.05 2.87
N LEU A 78 22.78 -0.14 2.97
CA LEU A 78 22.62 -1.04 1.81
C LEU A 78 21.70 -0.44 0.75
N ILE A 79 20.56 0.15 1.15
CA ILE A 79 19.64 0.84 0.24
C ILE A 79 20.33 1.99 -0.48
N GLY A 80 21.05 2.84 0.27
CA GLY A 80 21.76 3.97 -0.32
C GLY A 80 22.90 3.57 -1.26
N LEU A 81 23.67 2.53 -0.91
CA LEU A 81 24.70 1.96 -1.78
C LEU A 81 24.09 1.33 -3.02
N TYR A 82 23.00 0.59 -2.87
CA TYR A 82 22.30 -0.04 -4.00
C TYR A 82 21.78 1.01 -4.99
N GLU A 83 21.11 2.07 -4.51
CA GLU A 83 20.67 3.18 -5.37
C GLU A 83 21.86 3.87 -6.05
N LYS A 84 22.96 4.11 -5.33
CA LYS A 84 24.18 4.72 -5.88
C LYS A 84 24.82 3.87 -6.99
N MET A 85 24.86 2.55 -6.82
CA MET A 85 25.51 1.63 -7.77
C MET A 85 24.67 1.33 -9.01
N THR A 86 23.35 1.21 -8.84
CA THR A 86 22.45 0.74 -9.89
C THR A 86 21.67 1.85 -10.56
N GLY A 87 21.50 3.00 -9.89
CA GLY A 87 20.58 4.05 -10.29
C GLY A 87 19.10 3.65 -10.23
N ALA A 88 18.80 2.44 -9.73
CA ALA A 88 17.43 1.91 -9.71
C ALA A 88 16.58 2.68 -8.69
N LYS A 89 15.49 3.26 -9.18
CA LYS A 89 14.47 3.96 -8.39
C LYS A 89 13.12 3.38 -8.75
N THR A 90 12.33 3.00 -7.75
CA THR A 90 10.95 2.61 -7.97
C THR A 90 10.07 3.85 -8.12
N ASP A 91 9.19 3.82 -9.11
CA ASP A 91 8.14 4.83 -9.24
C ASP A 91 7.06 4.61 -8.16
N ASP A 92 6.35 5.66 -7.79
CA ASP A 92 5.16 5.51 -6.96
C ASP A 92 3.97 4.94 -7.76
N LEU A 93 2.92 4.50 -7.05
CA LEU A 93 1.75 3.90 -7.68
C LEU A 93 1.11 4.80 -8.74
N ASN A 94 1.00 6.12 -8.47
CA ASN A 94 0.37 7.06 -9.38
C ASN A 94 1.21 7.26 -10.65
N GLN A 95 2.55 7.34 -10.50
CA GLN A 95 3.49 7.44 -11.61
C GLN A 95 3.45 6.19 -12.51
N VAL A 96 3.44 5.00 -11.91
CA VAL A 96 3.31 3.73 -12.66
C VAL A 96 2.00 3.71 -13.43
N MET A 97 0.89 4.03 -12.75
CA MET A 97 -0.44 4.04 -13.39
C MET A 97 -0.56 5.10 -14.48
N ALA A 98 0.04 6.28 -14.31
CA ALA A 98 0.09 7.31 -15.34
C ALA A 98 0.86 6.82 -16.58
N LYS A 99 2.05 6.25 -16.41
CA LYS A 99 2.85 5.68 -17.50
C LYS A 99 2.10 4.57 -18.24
N VAL A 100 1.50 3.63 -17.50
CA VAL A 100 0.72 2.52 -18.10
C VAL A 100 -0.51 3.05 -18.85
N LYS A 101 -1.19 4.08 -18.33
CA LYS A 101 -2.33 4.71 -19.03
C LYS A 101 -1.88 5.45 -20.29
N GLN A 102 -0.78 6.21 -20.21
CA GLN A 102 -0.29 7.05 -21.31
C GLN A 102 0.33 6.22 -22.43
N ASP A 103 1.25 5.30 -22.08
CA ASP A 103 2.06 4.56 -23.05
C ASP A 103 1.50 3.15 -23.34
N GLY A 104 0.63 2.64 -22.47
CA GLY A 104 0.16 1.24 -22.48
C GLY A 104 1.30 0.24 -22.24
N HIS A 105 2.43 0.72 -21.74
CA HIS A 105 3.66 -0.06 -21.55
C HIS A 105 4.45 0.48 -20.36
N TYR A 106 5.08 -0.41 -19.61
CA TYR A 106 6.01 -0.07 -18.55
C TYR A 106 7.36 -0.75 -18.83
N PRO A 107 8.51 -0.05 -18.68
CA PRO A 107 9.82 -0.61 -18.96
C PRO A 107 10.11 -1.84 -18.10
N TYR A 108 10.65 -2.91 -18.71
CA TYR A 108 10.97 -4.16 -18.02
C TYR A 108 12.43 -4.61 -18.13
N ASP A 109 13.29 -3.80 -18.74
CA ASP A 109 14.70 -4.15 -18.97
C ASP A 109 15.50 -4.37 -17.67
N ASN A 110 15.04 -3.76 -16.57
CA ASN A 110 15.72 -3.78 -15.27
C ASN A 110 14.85 -4.34 -14.13
N LEU A 111 13.90 -5.24 -14.43
CA LEU A 111 12.96 -5.77 -13.42
C LEU A 111 13.65 -6.34 -12.18
N GLY A 112 14.74 -7.11 -12.36
CA GLY A 112 15.48 -7.67 -11.22
C GLY A 112 16.05 -6.58 -10.29
N LYS A 113 16.57 -5.48 -10.88
CA LYS A 113 17.05 -4.34 -10.09
C LYS A 113 15.91 -3.61 -9.40
N LEU A 114 14.79 -3.43 -10.08
CA LEU A 114 13.60 -2.79 -9.50
C LEU A 114 12.99 -3.66 -8.39
N SER A 115 12.92 -4.97 -8.57
CA SER A 115 12.41 -5.90 -7.54
C SER A 115 13.26 -5.84 -6.27
N LEU A 116 14.59 -5.84 -6.40
CA LEU A 116 15.47 -5.72 -5.24
C LEU A 116 15.41 -4.33 -4.60
N ALA A 117 15.30 -3.27 -5.40
CA ALA A 117 15.10 -1.90 -4.89
C ALA A 117 13.79 -1.76 -4.11
N ALA A 118 12.74 -2.50 -4.51
CA ALA A 118 11.45 -2.53 -3.82
C ALA A 118 11.49 -3.39 -2.54
N LEU A 119 12.22 -4.52 -2.56
CA LEU A 119 12.29 -5.44 -1.42
C LEU A 119 13.17 -4.92 -0.28
N LEU A 120 14.34 -4.35 -0.58
CA LEU A 120 15.30 -3.94 0.44
C LEU A 120 14.67 -3.08 1.55
N PRO A 121 13.94 -1.98 1.28
CA PRO A 121 13.35 -1.17 2.33
C PRO A 121 12.33 -1.92 3.20
N LEU A 122 11.58 -2.87 2.62
CA LEU A 122 10.61 -3.71 3.32
C LEU A 122 11.31 -4.70 4.25
N LEU A 123 12.36 -5.37 3.77
CA LEU A 123 13.13 -6.35 4.53
C LEU A 123 13.79 -5.72 5.76
N PHE A 124 14.28 -4.50 5.65
CA PHE A 124 14.95 -3.78 6.74
C PHE A 124 13.98 -3.01 7.66
N GLY A 125 12.70 -3.36 7.64
CA GLY A 125 11.69 -2.86 8.59
C GLY A 125 11.14 -1.47 8.26
N GLY A 126 11.28 -1.01 7.03
CA GLY A 126 10.78 0.30 6.60
C GLY A 126 9.29 0.50 6.89
N SER A 127 8.93 1.66 7.44
CA SER A 127 7.54 2.09 7.62
C SER A 127 6.93 2.52 6.28
N ILE A 128 6.88 1.58 5.35
CA ILE A 128 6.42 1.76 3.97
C ILE A 128 5.68 0.52 3.51
N GLY A 129 4.77 0.68 2.57
CA GLY A 129 4.03 -0.44 1.98
C GLY A 129 4.68 -0.98 0.70
N PRO A 130 4.39 -2.22 0.33
CA PRO A 130 4.92 -2.87 -0.87
C PRO A 130 4.31 -2.34 -2.17
N GLU A 131 3.17 -1.64 -2.10
CA GLU A 131 2.33 -1.32 -3.23
C GLU A 131 3.01 -0.49 -4.34
N ALA A 132 3.88 0.45 -3.99
CA ALA A 132 4.56 1.26 -4.99
C ALA A 132 5.59 0.45 -5.78
N GLY A 133 6.53 -0.18 -5.08
CA GLY A 133 7.58 -0.97 -5.72
C GLY A 133 7.04 -2.17 -6.48
N LEU A 134 6.10 -2.90 -5.88
CA LEU A 134 5.48 -4.08 -6.48
C LEU A 134 4.68 -3.72 -7.74
N THR A 135 3.93 -2.60 -7.74
CA THR A 135 3.15 -2.19 -8.92
C THR A 135 4.04 -1.96 -10.13
N GLY A 136 5.19 -1.30 -9.97
CA GLY A 136 6.15 -1.10 -11.05
C GLY A 136 6.72 -2.41 -11.60
N VAL A 137 7.09 -3.33 -10.71
CA VAL A 137 7.58 -4.66 -11.10
C VAL A 137 6.52 -5.43 -11.91
N ILE A 138 5.27 -5.43 -11.43
CA ILE A 138 4.19 -6.16 -12.10
C ILE A 138 3.80 -5.49 -13.42
N ALA A 139 3.71 -4.18 -13.48
CA ALA A 139 3.44 -3.47 -14.73
C ALA A 139 4.49 -3.81 -15.80
N GLY A 140 5.77 -3.89 -15.41
CA GLY A 140 6.84 -4.35 -16.28
C GLY A 140 6.69 -5.82 -16.71
N LEU A 141 6.35 -6.72 -15.78
CA LEU A 141 6.09 -8.14 -16.11
C LEU A 141 4.89 -8.28 -17.04
N CYS A 142 3.79 -7.55 -16.81
CA CYS A 142 2.62 -7.58 -17.68
C CYS A 142 2.94 -7.01 -19.08
N SER A 143 3.80 -5.98 -19.17
CA SER A 143 4.30 -5.46 -20.44
C SER A 143 5.14 -6.51 -21.18
N TRP A 144 6.00 -7.22 -20.46
CA TRP A 144 6.80 -8.32 -21.03
C TRP A 144 5.91 -9.46 -21.57
N VAL A 145 4.88 -9.86 -20.83
CA VAL A 145 3.89 -10.85 -21.30
C VAL A 145 3.16 -10.33 -22.54
N GLY A 146 2.68 -9.09 -22.50
CA GLY A 146 1.99 -8.45 -23.61
C GLY A 146 2.82 -8.44 -24.90
N ASP A 147 4.10 -8.11 -24.82
CA ASP A 147 5.02 -8.12 -25.96
C ASP A 147 5.19 -9.53 -26.56
N ARG A 148 5.24 -10.57 -25.71
CA ARG A 148 5.31 -11.97 -26.17
C ARG A 148 4.02 -12.42 -26.83
N MET A 149 2.88 -11.99 -26.30
CA MET A 149 1.54 -12.33 -26.82
C MET A 149 1.16 -11.55 -28.08
N ARG A 150 1.83 -10.45 -28.40
CA ARG A 150 1.64 -9.68 -29.64
C ARG A 150 1.70 -10.56 -30.91
N ARG A 151 2.48 -11.63 -30.88
CA ARG A 151 2.55 -12.61 -31.98
C ARG A 151 1.22 -13.34 -32.24
N PHE A 152 0.30 -13.34 -31.27
CA PHE A 152 -1.01 -13.96 -31.35
C PHE A 152 -2.14 -12.98 -31.69
N GLY A 153 -1.81 -11.72 -32.02
CA GLY A 153 -2.77 -10.70 -32.46
C GLY A 153 -3.58 -10.05 -31.33
N ALA A 154 -3.20 -10.27 -30.06
CA ALA A 154 -3.82 -9.57 -28.94
C ALA A 154 -3.31 -8.10 -28.86
N GLU A 155 -4.20 -7.16 -28.57
CA GLU A 155 -3.80 -5.76 -28.36
C GLU A 155 -3.07 -5.64 -27.01
N PHE A 156 -1.79 -5.47 -27.12
CA PHE A 156 -0.79 -5.53 -26.07
C PHE A 156 -0.98 -4.48 -24.96
N ARG A 157 -1.39 -3.25 -25.30
CA ARG A 157 -1.62 -2.18 -24.32
C ARG A 157 -2.71 -2.54 -23.31
N GLU A 158 -3.75 -3.22 -23.76
CA GLU A 158 -4.87 -3.65 -22.94
C GLU A 158 -4.47 -4.73 -21.93
N LEU A 159 -3.60 -5.68 -22.34
CA LEU A 159 -3.14 -6.74 -21.45
C LEU A 159 -2.27 -6.21 -20.30
N THR A 160 -1.43 -5.20 -20.55
CA THR A 160 -0.64 -4.56 -19.50
C THR A 160 -1.55 -3.88 -18.46
N LEU A 161 -2.54 -3.11 -18.92
CA LEU A 161 -3.48 -2.44 -18.02
C LEU A 161 -4.31 -3.44 -17.21
N LEU A 162 -4.85 -4.49 -17.86
CA LEU A 162 -5.63 -5.54 -17.20
C LEU A 162 -4.82 -6.32 -16.18
N GLY A 163 -3.59 -6.70 -16.52
CA GLY A 163 -2.69 -7.40 -15.62
C GLY A 163 -2.30 -6.54 -14.41
N THR A 164 -2.01 -5.25 -14.62
CA THR A 164 -1.71 -4.32 -13.53
C THR A 164 -2.90 -4.14 -12.59
N GLN A 165 -4.13 -4.05 -13.11
CA GLN A 165 -5.33 -3.97 -12.29
C GLN A 165 -5.62 -5.28 -11.54
N ALA A 166 -5.40 -6.43 -12.18
CA ALA A 166 -5.51 -7.73 -11.52
C ALA A 166 -4.51 -7.87 -10.37
N ALA A 167 -3.27 -7.39 -10.58
CA ALA A 167 -2.23 -7.36 -9.57
C ALA A 167 -2.57 -6.45 -8.40
N LEU A 168 -3.06 -5.24 -8.64
CA LEU A 168 -3.52 -4.34 -7.58
C LEU A 168 -4.66 -4.94 -6.77
N THR A 169 -5.59 -5.63 -7.43
CA THR A 169 -6.66 -6.35 -6.75
C THR A 169 -6.12 -7.48 -5.87
N ALA A 170 -5.14 -8.24 -6.35
CA ALA A 170 -4.50 -9.30 -5.58
C ALA A 170 -3.68 -8.73 -4.41
N LEU A 171 -2.92 -7.66 -4.65
CA LEU A 171 -2.12 -6.96 -3.64
C LEU A 171 -2.96 -6.49 -2.46
N PHE A 172 -4.08 -5.83 -2.73
CA PHE A 172 -4.96 -5.34 -1.68
C PHE A 172 -6.01 -6.37 -1.24
N THR A 173 -6.12 -7.53 -1.88
CA THR A 173 -7.22 -8.49 -1.72
C THR A 173 -8.60 -7.83 -1.79
N ALA A 174 -8.71 -6.73 -2.56
CA ALA A 174 -9.87 -5.84 -2.63
C ALA A 174 -10.44 -5.78 -4.05
N PRO A 175 -11.34 -6.71 -4.43
CA PRO A 175 -11.94 -6.71 -5.78
C PRO A 175 -12.67 -5.42 -6.13
N VAL A 176 -13.32 -4.79 -5.15
CA VAL A 176 -14.01 -3.50 -5.34
C VAL A 176 -13.03 -2.39 -5.73
N PHE A 177 -11.85 -2.34 -5.10
CA PHE A 177 -10.82 -1.36 -5.43
C PHE A 177 -10.32 -1.51 -6.87
N GLY A 178 -10.09 -2.74 -7.35
CA GLY A 178 -9.68 -3.02 -8.72
C GLY A 178 -10.69 -2.57 -9.78
N PHE A 179 -11.99 -2.54 -9.43
CA PHE A 179 -13.04 -2.00 -10.31
C PHE A 179 -13.21 -0.49 -10.21
N VAL A 180 -13.08 0.09 -9.01
CA VAL A 180 -13.32 1.52 -8.77
C VAL A 180 -12.14 2.38 -9.23
N ALA A 181 -10.90 1.91 -9.06
CA ALA A 181 -9.71 2.66 -9.42
C ALA A 181 -9.67 3.13 -10.90
N PRO A 182 -10.01 2.29 -11.89
CA PRO A 182 -10.10 2.73 -13.28
C PRO A 182 -11.26 3.70 -13.57
N LEU A 183 -12.34 3.63 -12.77
CA LEU A 183 -13.53 4.47 -12.96
C LEU A 183 -13.37 5.85 -12.30
N ALA A 184 -12.71 5.92 -11.15
CA ALA A 184 -12.49 7.16 -10.41
C ALA A 184 -11.48 8.09 -11.12
N GLY A 185 -10.49 7.56 -11.81
CA GLY A 185 -9.54 8.35 -12.62
C GLY A 185 -10.16 9.01 -13.86
N SER A 186 -11.44 8.73 -14.15
CA SER A 186 -12.20 9.36 -15.25
C SER A 186 -13.06 10.53 -14.77
N ALA A 187 -13.06 10.84 -13.46
CA ALA A 187 -13.92 11.88 -12.87
C ALA A 187 -13.24 13.26 -12.71
N ASP A 188 -11.92 13.33 -12.82
CA ASP A 188 -11.23 14.62 -12.90
C ASP A 188 -11.30 15.12 -14.36
N GLY A 189 -12.25 16.04 -14.58
CA GLY A 189 -12.67 16.57 -15.87
C GLY A 189 -11.58 17.32 -16.64
N ASP A 190 -10.71 16.58 -17.29
CA ASP A 190 -9.89 17.07 -18.39
C ASP A 190 -10.49 16.50 -19.70
N GLU A 191 -11.56 17.14 -20.16
CA GLU A 191 -12.14 16.96 -21.48
C GLU A 191 -11.14 17.46 -22.53
N GLY A 192 -10.12 16.66 -22.85
CA GLY A 192 -9.17 17.04 -23.89
C GLY A 192 -7.86 16.29 -23.91
N SER A 193 -7.61 15.40 -22.99
CA SER A 193 -6.36 14.65 -22.95
C SER A 193 -6.49 13.32 -23.68
N ALA A 194 -5.45 12.92 -24.39
CA ALA A 194 -5.26 11.69 -25.20
C ALA A 194 -5.62 10.34 -24.51
N SER A 195 -6.26 10.36 -23.35
CA SER A 195 -6.72 9.22 -22.58
C SER A 195 -7.87 8.45 -23.23
N ASP A 196 -8.61 9.03 -24.17
CA ASP A 196 -9.70 8.36 -24.89
C ASP A 196 -9.21 7.37 -25.95
N GLU A 197 -7.95 7.44 -26.38
CA GLU A 197 -7.39 6.50 -27.38
C GLU A 197 -6.91 5.18 -26.79
N ILE A 198 -6.69 5.09 -25.48
CA ILE A 198 -6.07 3.92 -24.82
C ILE A 198 -7.10 3.02 -24.12
N THR A 199 -8.33 3.48 -23.98
CA THR A 199 -9.41 2.67 -23.40
C THR A 199 -9.87 1.62 -24.39
N ILE A 200 -9.95 0.35 -23.91
CA ILE A 200 -10.59 -0.75 -24.67
C ILE A 200 -11.86 -0.22 -25.31
N ARG A 201 -11.92 -0.17 -26.64
CA ARG A 201 -13.12 0.27 -27.41
C ARG A 201 -14.24 -0.78 -27.36
N LEU A 202 -14.45 -1.38 -26.18
CA LEU A 202 -15.55 -2.32 -25.93
C LEU A 202 -16.71 -1.60 -25.26
N PRO A 203 -17.96 -2.03 -25.52
CA PRO A 203 -19.11 -1.57 -24.75
C PRO A 203 -18.87 -1.74 -23.25
N LYS A 204 -19.38 -0.82 -22.41
CA LYS A 204 -19.18 -0.83 -20.95
C LYS A 204 -19.38 -2.20 -20.29
N ALA A 205 -20.42 -2.93 -20.69
CA ALA A 205 -20.69 -4.28 -20.19
C ALA A 205 -19.60 -5.31 -20.53
N GLN A 206 -19.05 -5.27 -21.74
CA GLN A 206 -17.98 -6.20 -22.15
C GLN A 206 -16.66 -5.84 -21.45
N LYS A 207 -16.38 -4.55 -21.28
CA LYS A 207 -15.24 -4.05 -20.52
C LYS A 207 -15.27 -4.58 -19.08
N THR A 208 -16.41 -4.49 -18.40
CA THR A 208 -16.59 -5.03 -17.04
C THR A 208 -16.32 -6.53 -16.97
N VAL A 209 -16.77 -7.31 -17.95
CA VAL A 209 -16.52 -8.76 -18.01
C VAL A 209 -15.02 -9.07 -18.16
N VAL A 210 -14.33 -8.35 -19.06
CA VAL A 210 -12.89 -8.54 -19.29
C VAL A 210 -12.07 -8.20 -18.03
N TYR A 211 -12.37 -7.09 -17.37
CA TYR A 211 -11.74 -6.75 -16.08
C TYR A 211 -12.06 -7.79 -15.00
N GLY A 212 -13.32 -8.26 -14.94
CA GLY A 212 -13.72 -9.32 -14.01
C GLY A 212 -12.94 -10.61 -14.18
N ILE A 213 -12.68 -11.04 -15.42
CA ILE A 213 -11.90 -12.24 -15.73
C ILE A 213 -10.42 -12.05 -15.30
N ALA A 214 -9.81 -10.89 -15.60
CA ALA A 214 -8.45 -10.61 -15.19
C ALA A 214 -8.31 -10.60 -13.66
N ILE A 215 -9.23 -9.93 -12.96
CA ILE A 215 -9.28 -9.85 -11.50
C ILE A 215 -9.49 -11.23 -10.88
N ALA A 216 -10.45 -12.01 -11.39
CA ALA A 216 -10.71 -13.36 -10.91
C ALA A 216 -9.49 -14.28 -11.11
N GLY A 217 -8.83 -14.19 -12.25
CA GLY A 217 -7.58 -14.91 -12.52
C GLY A 217 -6.46 -14.52 -11.55
N GLY A 218 -6.26 -13.23 -11.33
CA GLY A 218 -5.20 -12.72 -10.45
C GLY A 218 -5.44 -13.07 -8.99
N LEU A 219 -6.59 -12.68 -8.46
CA LEU A 219 -6.95 -12.95 -7.06
C LEU A 219 -7.07 -14.46 -6.80
N GLY A 220 -7.69 -15.21 -7.73
CA GLY A 220 -7.82 -16.67 -7.62
C GLY A 220 -6.45 -17.36 -7.54
N THR A 221 -5.51 -16.99 -8.39
CA THR A 221 -4.15 -17.54 -8.36
C THR A 221 -3.39 -17.15 -7.09
N TYR A 222 -3.49 -15.89 -6.66
CA TYR A 222 -2.89 -15.41 -5.41
C TYR A 222 -3.38 -16.21 -4.20
N LEU A 223 -4.69 -16.36 -4.06
CA LEU A 223 -5.30 -17.10 -2.94
C LEU A 223 -4.99 -18.60 -3.02
N LEU A 224 -4.99 -19.19 -4.21
CA LEU A 224 -4.65 -20.59 -4.41
C LEU A 224 -3.21 -20.90 -3.99
N LEU A 225 -2.25 -20.07 -4.43
CA LEU A 225 -0.84 -20.24 -4.06
C LEU A 225 -0.64 -20.02 -2.55
N GLY A 226 -1.31 -19.04 -1.96
CA GLY A 226 -1.29 -18.83 -0.52
C GLY A 226 -1.81 -20.02 0.27
N GLN A 227 -2.86 -20.71 -0.21
CA GLN A 227 -3.38 -21.91 0.42
C GLN A 227 -2.50 -23.15 0.24
N LEU A 228 -1.87 -23.32 -0.93
CA LEU A 228 -1.07 -24.51 -1.25
C LEU A 228 0.35 -24.46 -0.68
N VAL A 229 0.97 -23.31 -0.69
CA VAL A 229 2.41 -23.13 -0.35
C VAL A 229 2.58 -22.35 0.95
N GLY A 230 1.58 -21.58 1.33
CA GLY A 230 1.66 -20.61 2.42
C GLY A 230 2.13 -19.25 1.93
N GLY A 231 2.27 -18.30 2.84
CA GLY A 231 2.60 -16.93 2.52
C GLY A 231 1.45 -16.17 1.86
N GLY A 232 1.62 -14.91 1.70
CA GLY A 232 0.59 -14.05 1.14
C GLY A 232 0.00 -13.16 2.22
N MET A 233 0.56 -11.97 2.34
CA MET A 233 0.05 -10.94 3.24
C MET A 233 -1.33 -10.48 2.80
N GLY A 234 -2.22 -10.32 3.76
CA GLY A 234 -3.50 -9.66 3.61
C GLY A 234 -3.65 -8.65 4.74
N MET A 235 -4.38 -7.57 4.49
CA MET A 235 -4.78 -6.70 5.59
C MET A 235 -5.75 -7.45 6.52
N PRO A 236 -5.66 -7.21 7.85
CA PRO A 236 -6.55 -7.82 8.83
C PRO A 236 -8.01 -7.48 8.53
N ARG A 237 -8.89 -8.42 8.80
CA ARG A 237 -10.33 -8.23 8.68
C ARG A 237 -10.92 -7.98 10.05
N PHE A 238 -11.34 -6.75 10.25
CA PHE A 238 -12.03 -6.36 11.47
C PHE A 238 -13.45 -6.91 11.53
N GLU A 239 -13.94 -7.12 12.74
CA GLU A 239 -15.34 -7.47 12.97
C GLU A 239 -16.28 -6.31 12.60
N ALA A 240 -17.58 -6.55 12.70
CA ALA A 240 -18.56 -5.52 12.42
C ALA A 240 -18.64 -4.52 13.58
N ALA A 241 -18.42 -3.24 13.29
CA ALA A 241 -18.57 -2.17 14.27
C ALA A 241 -19.97 -2.14 14.91
N VAL A 242 -20.03 -1.92 16.20
CA VAL A 242 -21.26 -1.60 16.91
C VAL A 242 -21.46 -0.09 16.82
N VAL A 243 -22.64 0.33 16.36
CA VAL A 243 -22.97 1.75 16.20
C VAL A 243 -24.17 2.06 17.08
N GLY A 244 -23.92 2.77 18.19
CA GLY A 244 -24.93 3.27 19.11
C GLY A 244 -24.89 4.80 19.22
N ASN A 245 -25.58 5.35 20.22
CA ASN A 245 -25.63 6.80 20.42
C ASN A 245 -24.25 7.37 20.84
N LEU A 246 -23.45 6.62 21.59
CA LEU A 246 -22.11 7.01 22.01
C LEU A 246 -21.20 7.14 20.78
N GLU A 247 -21.21 6.14 19.90
CA GLU A 247 -20.42 6.08 18.69
C GLU A 247 -20.78 7.24 17.75
N LEU A 248 -22.07 7.50 17.56
CA LEU A 248 -22.53 8.63 16.73
C LEU A 248 -22.09 10.00 17.29
N THR A 249 -22.04 10.15 18.61
CA THR A 249 -21.54 11.37 19.26
C THR A 249 -20.04 11.58 18.97
N TRP A 250 -19.27 10.50 18.95
CA TRP A 250 -17.83 10.54 18.69
C TRP A 250 -17.46 10.53 17.19
N LEU A 251 -18.41 10.32 16.27
CA LEU A 251 -18.15 10.24 14.83
C LEU A 251 -17.38 11.47 14.30
N VAL A 252 -17.88 12.67 14.59
CA VAL A 252 -17.25 13.92 14.10
C VAL A 252 -15.93 14.22 14.81
N PRO A 253 -15.81 14.15 16.15
CA PRO A 253 -14.52 14.32 16.83
C PRO A 253 -13.45 13.36 16.35
N LEU A 254 -13.74 12.07 16.22
CA LEU A 254 -12.79 11.07 15.72
C LEU A 254 -12.38 11.36 14.28
N SER A 255 -13.34 11.76 13.42
CA SER A 255 -13.04 12.12 12.02
C SER A 255 -12.11 13.34 11.95
N LEU A 256 -12.25 14.32 12.83
CA LEU A 256 -11.36 15.48 12.88
C LEU A 256 -9.96 15.10 13.38
N ILE A 257 -9.87 14.25 14.40
CA ILE A 257 -8.57 13.77 14.92
C ILE A 257 -7.84 12.96 13.84
N GLY A 258 -8.52 12.04 13.13
CA GLY A 258 -7.93 11.32 12.02
C GLY A 258 -7.51 12.25 10.87
N THR A 259 -8.27 13.29 10.58
CA THR A 259 -7.89 14.32 9.59
C THR A 259 -6.59 15.03 9.99
N ILE A 260 -6.42 15.38 11.26
CA ILE A 260 -5.19 15.98 11.78
C ILE A 260 -4.02 15.00 11.62
N CYS A 261 -4.22 13.72 11.90
CA CYS A 261 -3.20 12.68 11.66
C CYS A 261 -2.77 12.64 10.18
N GLY A 262 -3.72 12.69 9.24
CA GLY A 262 -3.43 12.79 7.82
C GLY A 262 -2.73 14.10 7.41
N TRP A 263 -2.96 15.20 8.10
CA TRP A 263 -2.22 16.46 7.85
C TRP A 263 -0.77 16.38 8.34
N LEU A 264 -0.49 15.65 9.42
CA LEU A 264 0.87 15.42 9.88
C LEU A 264 1.71 14.66 8.83
N TYR A 265 1.07 13.80 8.03
CA TYR A 265 1.71 13.19 6.87
C TYR A 265 2.26 14.26 5.93
N PHE A 266 1.46 15.24 5.51
CA PHE A 266 1.90 16.32 4.61
C PHE A 266 2.93 17.26 5.24
N VAL A 267 2.82 17.54 6.54
CA VAL A 267 3.84 18.33 7.27
C VAL A 267 5.21 17.64 7.16
N SER A 268 5.25 16.34 7.42
CA SER A 268 6.47 15.56 7.34
C SER A 268 6.95 15.39 5.89
N GLU A 269 6.04 15.23 4.94
CA GLU A 269 6.34 15.15 3.50
C GLU A 269 7.10 16.41 3.05
N HIS A 270 6.56 17.60 3.32
CA HIS A 270 7.21 18.87 2.96
C HIS A 270 8.55 19.06 3.65
N ALA A 271 8.64 18.77 4.96
CA ALA A 271 9.87 18.89 5.71
C ALA A 271 10.96 17.94 5.20
N SER A 272 10.60 16.69 4.93
CA SER A 272 11.54 15.68 4.43
C SER A 272 11.93 15.91 2.97
N GLU A 273 11.05 16.45 2.14
CA GLU A 273 11.34 16.86 0.77
C GLU A 273 12.35 18.02 0.76
N ALA A 274 12.13 19.04 1.59
CA ALA A 274 13.10 20.14 1.76
C ALA A 274 14.47 19.65 2.25
N LEU A 275 14.48 18.73 3.22
CA LEU A 275 15.71 18.10 3.71
C LEU A 275 16.41 17.29 2.59
N ALA A 276 15.66 16.51 1.83
CA ALA A 276 16.20 15.73 0.72
C ALA A 276 16.79 16.63 -0.38
N HIS A 277 16.16 17.77 -0.66
CA HIS A 277 16.72 18.79 -1.55
C HIS A 277 18.00 19.42 -1.00
N ALA A 278 18.04 19.75 0.28
CA ALA A 278 19.24 20.33 0.92
C ALA A 278 20.45 19.38 0.91
N ILE A 279 20.22 18.06 1.05
CA ILE A 279 21.28 17.03 0.98
C ILE A 279 21.79 16.85 -0.47
N GLY A 280 20.96 17.11 -1.48
CA GLY A 280 21.31 16.97 -2.90
C GLY A 280 21.47 15.52 -3.36
N GLU A 281 22.33 15.28 -4.34
CA GLU A 281 22.58 13.98 -5.00
C GLU A 281 23.46 13.02 -4.15
N ARG A 282 23.06 12.76 -2.91
CA ARG A 282 23.79 11.89 -1.95
C ARG A 282 22.88 10.76 -1.44
N PRO A 283 22.59 9.73 -2.25
CA PRO A 283 21.62 8.70 -1.88
C PRO A 283 21.99 7.95 -0.60
N VAL A 284 23.27 7.67 -0.36
CA VAL A 284 23.73 6.99 0.86
C VAL A 284 23.44 7.83 2.12
N VAL A 285 23.68 9.14 2.07
CA VAL A 285 23.41 10.02 3.22
C VAL A 285 21.92 10.10 3.50
N LYS A 286 21.09 10.24 2.46
CA LYS A 286 19.63 10.26 2.58
C LYS A 286 19.12 8.97 3.22
N ALA A 287 19.49 7.83 2.65
CA ALA A 287 19.01 6.53 3.12
C ALA A 287 19.50 6.21 4.54
N MET A 288 20.72 6.64 4.92
CA MET A 288 21.24 6.51 6.28
C MET A 288 20.47 7.38 7.28
N LEU A 289 20.10 8.60 6.92
CA LEU A 289 19.27 9.45 7.79
C LEU A 289 17.88 8.86 7.98
N ALA A 290 17.27 8.32 6.94
CA ALA A 290 16.02 7.60 7.02
C ALA A 290 16.13 6.36 7.92
N GLY A 291 17.19 5.55 7.74
CA GLY A 291 17.48 4.39 8.58
C GLY A 291 17.69 4.77 10.05
N LEU A 292 18.35 5.89 10.33
CA LEU A 292 18.52 6.41 11.69
C LEU A 292 17.17 6.84 12.31
N ALA A 293 16.34 7.57 11.55
CA ALA A 293 15.01 7.96 12.00
C ALA A 293 14.14 6.73 12.32
N LEU A 294 14.15 5.72 11.44
CA LEU A 294 13.46 4.45 11.65
C LEU A 294 14.02 3.70 12.87
N ALA A 295 15.35 3.65 13.05
CA ALA A 295 16.00 3.01 14.17
C ALA A 295 15.57 3.63 15.51
N ILE A 296 15.53 4.96 15.60
CA ILE A 296 15.09 5.68 16.80
C ILE A 296 13.60 5.43 17.06
N CYS A 297 12.75 5.67 16.06
CA CYS A 297 11.31 5.46 16.21
C CYS A 297 10.96 4.00 16.52
N GLY A 298 11.56 3.04 15.82
CA GLY A 298 11.31 1.62 16.01
C GLY A 298 11.78 1.09 17.36
N THR A 299 12.83 1.67 17.95
CA THR A 299 13.28 1.30 19.29
C THR A 299 12.32 1.79 20.38
N VAL A 300 11.78 3.02 20.23
CA VAL A 300 10.86 3.61 21.21
C VAL A 300 9.41 3.16 21.01
N LEU A 301 8.99 3.05 19.75
CA LEU A 301 7.62 2.69 19.32
C LEU A 301 7.71 1.56 18.27
N PRO A 302 7.86 0.29 18.68
CA PRO A 302 8.12 -0.83 17.77
C PRO A 302 7.09 -0.96 16.63
N TYR A 303 5.82 -0.67 16.89
CA TYR A 303 4.76 -0.72 15.88
C TYR A 303 4.86 0.36 14.78
N THR A 304 5.80 1.29 14.88
CA THR A 304 6.09 2.24 13.78
C THR A 304 6.88 1.60 12.64
N MET A 305 7.53 0.46 12.87
CA MET A 305 8.26 -0.31 11.87
C MET A 305 7.31 -1.08 10.94
N PHE A 306 7.84 -1.53 9.80
CA PHE A 306 7.14 -2.30 8.78
C PHE A 306 5.91 -1.58 8.18
N ALA A 307 5.23 -2.24 7.25
CA ALA A 307 4.05 -1.68 6.59
C ALA A 307 2.83 -1.58 7.53
N GLY A 308 2.63 -2.55 8.41
CA GLY A 308 1.62 -2.49 9.47
C GLY A 308 0.55 -3.58 9.42
N GLU A 309 0.55 -4.45 8.42
CA GLU A 309 -0.46 -5.49 8.27
C GLU A 309 -0.43 -6.46 9.47
N THR A 310 0.69 -7.12 9.70
CA THR A 310 0.87 -8.05 10.82
C THR A 310 0.70 -7.36 12.17
N GLN A 311 1.18 -6.12 12.29
CA GLN A 311 1.03 -5.33 13.50
C GLN A 311 -0.44 -4.99 13.80
N ALA A 312 -1.27 -4.79 12.78
CA ALA A 312 -2.69 -4.54 12.96
C ALA A 312 -3.42 -5.79 13.47
N ASP A 313 -3.05 -7.00 12.98
CA ASP A 313 -3.57 -8.26 13.52
C ASP A 313 -3.22 -8.43 15.02
N VAL A 314 -1.96 -8.17 15.37
CA VAL A 314 -1.53 -8.24 16.79
C VAL A 314 -2.28 -7.22 17.65
N LEU A 315 -2.51 -5.99 17.14
CA LEU A 315 -3.25 -4.97 17.89
C LEU A 315 -4.72 -5.33 18.12
N MET A 316 -5.36 -6.07 17.23
CA MET A 316 -6.74 -6.53 17.46
C MET A 316 -6.89 -7.31 18.76
N GLU A 317 -5.89 -8.10 19.13
CA GLU A 317 -5.92 -8.90 20.33
C GLU A 317 -5.29 -8.21 21.56
N THR A 318 -4.30 -7.33 21.32
CA THR A 318 -3.42 -6.84 22.39
C THR A 318 -3.59 -5.36 22.73
N TYR A 319 -4.43 -4.59 22.01
CA TYR A 319 -4.54 -3.13 22.19
C TYR A 319 -4.86 -2.70 23.63
N LEU A 320 -5.62 -3.51 24.38
CA LEU A 320 -5.94 -3.25 25.80
C LEU A 320 -4.74 -3.36 26.75
N THR A 321 -3.68 -4.06 26.33
CA THR A 321 -2.46 -4.20 27.14
C THR A 321 -1.49 -3.03 26.93
N ILE A 322 -1.74 -2.18 25.92
CA ILE A 322 -0.90 -1.05 25.56
C ILE A 322 -1.55 0.25 26.03
N PRO A 323 -0.81 1.15 26.70
CA PRO A 323 -1.37 2.44 27.10
C PRO A 323 -1.91 3.24 25.93
N ALA A 324 -3.09 3.84 26.08
CA ALA A 324 -3.74 4.63 25.01
C ALA A 324 -2.83 5.70 24.40
N GLY A 325 -2.04 6.39 25.24
CA GLY A 325 -1.10 7.40 24.77
C GLY A 325 0.00 6.85 23.86
N VAL A 326 0.44 5.60 24.08
CA VAL A 326 1.43 4.91 23.23
C VAL A 326 0.82 4.56 21.87
N LEU A 327 -0.41 4.05 21.83
CA LEU A 327 -1.12 3.76 20.59
C LEU A 327 -1.35 5.03 19.76
N ILE A 328 -1.79 6.13 20.40
CA ILE A 328 -1.97 7.42 19.73
C ILE A 328 -0.63 7.93 19.18
N ALA A 329 0.42 7.94 20.01
CA ALA A 329 1.76 8.35 19.59
C ALA A 329 2.29 7.51 18.41
N THR A 330 2.09 6.19 18.45
CA THR A 330 2.46 5.28 17.37
C THR A 330 1.78 5.65 16.05
N GLY A 331 0.47 5.89 16.06
CA GLY A 331 -0.28 6.29 14.87
C GLY A 331 0.24 7.62 14.28
N LEU A 332 0.43 8.62 15.14
CA LEU A 332 0.92 9.94 14.71
C LEU A 332 2.37 9.88 14.19
N VAL A 333 3.27 9.21 14.91
CA VAL A 333 4.68 9.06 14.51
C VAL A 333 4.80 8.28 13.21
N LYS A 334 4.03 7.19 13.04
CA LYS A 334 4.05 6.40 11.80
C LYS A 334 3.55 7.20 10.61
N ALA A 335 2.50 8.01 10.77
CA ALA A 335 2.02 8.90 9.73
C ALA A 335 3.08 9.92 9.27
N MET A 336 3.95 10.37 10.17
CA MET A 336 5.06 11.28 9.86
C MET A 336 6.29 10.54 9.31
N LEU A 337 6.60 9.36 9.84
CA LEU A 337 7.78 8.59 9.50
C LEU A 337 7.72 8.09 8.04
N THR A 338 6.56 7.65 7.59
CA THR A 338 6.36 7.09 6.25
C THR A 338 6.79 8.04 5.13
N PRO A 339 6.29 9.28 5.00
CA PRO A 339 6.74 10.18 3.93
C PRO A 339 8.20 10.60 4.09
N ALA A 340 8.70 10.69 5.33
CA ALA A 340 10.10 11.00 5.58
C ALA A 340 11.03 9.89 5.03
N LEU A 341 10.70 8.62 5.25
CA LEU A 341 11.46 7.49 4.71
C LEU A 341 11.43 7.49 3.18
N ILE A 342 10.25 7.68 2.57
CA ILE A 342 10.07 7.69 1.11
C ILE A 342 10.93 8.78 0.46
N ASN A 343 10.88 10.00 0.96
CA ASN A 343 11.62 11.14 0.42
C ASN A 343 13.14 11.02 0.62
N LEU A 344 13.57 10.30 1.66
CA LEU A 344 14.97 10.05 1.97
C LEU A 344 15.51 8.73 1.36
N GLY A 345 14.79 8.14 0.41
CA GLY A 345 15.29 7.04 -0.42
C GLY A 345 14.86 5.64 -0.01
N TRP A 346 14.12 5.45 1.09
CA TRP A 346 13.45 4.20 1.41
C TRP A 346 12.15 4.12 0.62
N ARG A 347 12.25 3.74 -0.63
CA ARG A 347 11.13 3.82 -1.57
C ARG A 347 10.12 2.71 -1.34
N GLY A 348 8.86 3.11 -1.24
CA GLY A 348 7.73 2.22 -1.04
C GLY A 348 6.42 2.98 -1.09
N GLY A 349 5.32 2.30 -0.79
CA GLY A 349 3.99 2.89 -0.74
C GLY A 349 3.65 3.49 0.63
N HIS A 350 2.59 4.23 0.67
CA HIS A 350 2.11 4.87 1.89
C HIS A 350 0.75 4.36 2.36
N PHE A 351 0.04 3.55 1.56
CA PHE A 351 -1.33 3.13 1.90
C PHE A 351 -1.38 2.30 3.17
N PHE A 352 -0.62 1.21 3.22
CA PHE A 352 -0.60 0.32 4.38
C PHE A 352 -0.17 1.04 5.67
N PRO A 353 0.94 1.80 5.69
CA PRO A 353 1.32 2.54 6.89
C PRO A 353 0.30 3.59 7.33
N VAL A 354 -0.37 4.28 6.40
CA VAL A 354 -1.41 5.27 6.73
C VAL A 354 -2.66 4.58 7.26
N ILE A 355 -3.05 3.42 6.73
CA ILE A 355 -4.12 2.59 7.29
C ILE A 355 -3.77 2.20 8.73
N PHE A 356 -2.57 1.66 8.96
CA PHE A 356 -2.14 1.29 10.30
C PHE A 356 -2.08 2.49 11.24
N SER A 357 -1.68 3.66 10.77
CA SER A 357 -1.70 4.89 11.59
C SER A 357 -3.11 5.20 12.11
N GLY A 358 -4.12 5.05 11.24
CA GLY A 358 -5.52 5.17 11.62
C GLY A 358 -6.00 4.08 12.58
N VAL A 359 -5.55 2.84 12.38
CA VAL A 359 -5.85 1.69 13.25
C VAL A 359 -5.32 1.93 14.67
N SER A 360 -4.02 2.25 14.79
CA SER A 360 -3.38 2.50 16.08
C SER A 360 -4.00 3.70 16.81
N LEU A 361 -4.25 4.78 16.07
CA LEU A 361 -4.94 5.97 16.59
C LEU A 361 -6.35 5.62 17.09
N GLY A 362 -7.11 4.83 16.30
CA GLY A 362 -8.47 4.42 16.62
C GLY A 362 -8.54 3.58 17.89
N TYR A 363 -7.65 2.61 18.08
CA TYR A 363 -7.58 1.82 19.31
C TYR A 363 -7.23 2.69 20.54
N GLY A 364 -6.25 3.59 20.40
CA GLY A 364 -5.92 4.51 21.49
C GLY A 364 -7.09 5.40 21.89
N LEU A 365 -7.84 5.90 20.92
CA LEU A 365 -9.03 6.72 21.18
C LEU A 365 -10.20 5.89 21.72
N ALA A 366 -10.36 4.63 21.33
CA ALA A 366 -11.37 3.74 21.88
C ALA A 366 -11.19 3.52 23.38
N ILE A 367 -9.95 3.32 23.84
CA ILE A 367 -9.64 3.21 25.28
C ILE A 367 -10.03 4.49 26.05
N LEU A 368 -9.82 5.68 25.45
CA LEU A 368 -10.12 6.96 26.10
C LEU A 368 -11.61 7.32 26.11
N THR A 369 -12.33 6.95 25.04
CA THR A 369 -13.73 7.34 24.85
C THR A 369 -14.72 6.32 25.40
N GLY A 370 -14.28 5.05 25.54
CA GLY A 370 -15.14 3.92 25.86
C GLY A 370 -16.11 3.52 24.76
N ALA A 371 -15.95 4.09 23.54
CA ALA A 371 -16.73 3.71 22.37
C ALA A 371 -16.23 2.40 21.77
N ASP A 372 -17.05 1.77 20.90
CA ASP A 372 -16.69 0.52 20.24
C ASP A 372 -15.34 0.62 19.52
N PRO A 373 -14.39 -0.29 19.80
CA PRO A 373 -13.03 -0.19 19.26
C PRO A 373 -12.99 -0.30 17.74
N VAL A 374 -13.81 -1.16 17.15
CA VAL A 374 -13.86 -1.33 15.68
C VAL A 374 -14.45 -0.09 15.02
N PHE A 375 -15.45 0.54 15.65
CA PHE A 375 -15.98 1.81 15.19
C PHE A 375 -14.91 2.91 15.21
N CYS A 376 -14.18 3.07 16.31
CA CYS A 376 -13.12 4.06 16.43
C CYS A 376 -12.01 3.83 15.38
N VAL A 377 -11.59 2.59 15.21
CA VAL A 377 -10.60 2.19 14.20
C VAL A 377 -11.10 2.50 12.78
N ALA A 378 -12.33 2.12 12.44
CA ALA A 378 -12.90 2.36 11.12
C ALA A 378 -13.00 3.85 10.77
N VAL A 379 -13.48 4.68 11.72
CA VAL A 379 -13.65 6.13 11.54
C VAL A 379 -12.28 6.83 11.44
N CYS A 380 -11.34 6.51 12.35
CA CYS A 380 -10.00 7.11 12.34
C CYS A 380 -9.23 6.72 11.08
N THR A 381 -9.30 5.45 10.65
CA THR A 381 -8.64 4.99 9.43
C THR A 381 -9.24 5.65 8.18
N ALA A 382 -10.58 5.70 8.09
CA ALA A 382 -11.24 6.33 6.96
C ALA A 382 -10.96 7.84 6.86
N SER A 383 -10.89 8.55 7.99
CA SER A 383 -10.56 9.97 8.00
C SER A 383 -9.08 10.25 7.76
N THR A 384 -8.16 9.45 8.32
CA THR A 384 -6.72 9.59 8.05
C THR A 384 -6.42 9.36 6.56
N MET A 385 -6.95 8.27 6.00
CA MET A 385 -6.83 7.98 4.57
C MET A 385 -7.55 9.02 3.69
N GLY A 386 -8.73 9.48 4.12
CA GLY A 386 -9.50 10.52 3.44
C GLY A 386 -8.74 11.84 3.33
N ALA A 387 -8.03 12.23 4.38
CA ALA A 387 -7.19 13.41 4.39
C ALA A 387 -5.98 13.28 3.45
N VAL A 388 -5.35 12.09 3.40
CA VAL A 388 -4.16 11.82 2.58
C VAL A 388 -4.53 11.65 1.10
N MET A 389 -5.50 10.78 0.78
CA MET A 389 -5.85 10.45 -0.61
C MET A 389 -6.76 11.51 -1.27
N ARG A 390 -7.54 12.25 -0.51
CA ARG A 390 -8.51 13.25 -1.00
C ARG A 390 -9.58 12.69 -1.94
N GLN A 391 -9.76 11.39 -1.98
CA GLN A 391 -10.71 10.66 -2.83
C GLN A 391 -11.56 9.70 -1.98
N PRO A 392 -12.68 10.16 -1.39
CA PRO A 392 -13.48 9.38 -0.43
C PRO A 392 -13.94 8.02 -0.97
N VAL A 393 -14.35 7.97 -2.24
CA VAL A 393 -14.83 6.72 -2.88
C VAL A 393 -13.72 5.69 -2.97
N MET A 394 -12.51 6.11 -3.32
CA MET A 394 -11.33 5.24 -3.37
C MET A 394 -10.96 4.73 -1.98
N VAL A 395 -10.98 5.63 -0.98
CA VAL A 395 -10.69 5.27 0.41
C VAL A 395 -11.66 4.21 0.92
N VAL A 396 -12.96 4.41 0.74
CA VAL A 396 -13.95 3.43 1.18
C VAL A 396 -13.82 2.13 0.42
N GLY A 397 -13.63 2.19 -0.90
CA GLY A 397 -13.41 1.00 -1.74
C GLY A 397 -12.20 0.18 -1.30
N LEU A 398 -11.11 0.84 -0.89
CA LEU A 398 -9.91 0.20 -0.34
C LEU A 398 -10.19 -0.40 1.04
N LEU A 399 -10.83 0.34 1.93
CA LEU A 399 -11.08 -0.09 3.30
C LEU A 399 -12.14 -1.20 3.43
N LEU A 400 -12.96 -1.46 2.40
CA LEU A 400 -13.86 -2.62 2.36
C LEU A 400 -13.11 -3.97 2.38
N MET A 401 -11.81 -3.98 2.15
CA MET A 401 -11.01 -5.18 2.36
C MET A 401 -10.79 -5.50 3.84
N CYS A 402 -10.72 -4.45 4.69
CA CYS A 402 -10.48 -4.58 6.13
C CYS A 402 -11.78 -4.60 6.95
N PHE A 403 -12.76 -3.81 6.55
CA PHE A 403 -13.99 -3.59 7.30
C PHE A 403 -15.20 -4.13 6.57
N PRO A 404 -16.14 -4.80 7.28
CA PRO A 404 -17.38 -5.26 6.68
C PRO A 404 -18.32 -4.09 6.34
N LEU A 405 -19.34 -4.39 5.50
CA LEU A 405 -20.34 -3.39 5.08
C LEU A 405 -21.11 -2.73 6.24
N LYS A 406 -21.22 -3.43 7.38
CA LYS A 406 -21.84 -2.86 8.58
C LYS A 406 -20.96 -1.76 9.15
N GLY A 407 -21.44 -0.54 9.20
CA GLY A 407 -20.67 0.65 9.59
C GLY A 407 -20.09 1.46 8.42
N ILE A 408 -20.27 1.00 7.18
CA ILE A 408 -19.75 1.67 5.97
C ILE A 408 -20.20 3.15 5.88
N VAL A 409 -21.41 3.46 6.33
CA VAL A 409 -21.93 4.84 6.30
C VAL A 409 -21.07 5.77 7.17
N CYS A 410 -20.64 5.30 8.35
CA CYS A 410 -19.76 6.08 9.23
C CYS A 410 -18.38 6.29 8.59
N MET A 411 -17.86 5.28 7.91
CA MET A 411 -16.60 5.39 7.15
C MET A 411 -16.72 6.38 5.98
N ILE A 412 -17.82 6.33 5.23
CA ILE A 412 -18.09 7.29 4.14
C ILE A 412 -18.12 8.72 4.70
N ILE A 413 -18.88 8.95 5.78
CA ILE A 413 -18.98 10.26 6.41
C ILE A 413 -17.59 10.74 6.86
N ALA A 414 -16.82 9.90 7.55
CA ALA A 414 -15.48 10.22 8.01
C ALA A 414 -14.52 10.56 6.85
N ALA A 415 -14.51 9.75 5.77
CA ALA A 415 -13.70 10.00 4.61
C ALA A 415 -14.10 11.27 3.87
N VAL A 416 -15.41 11.56 3.74
CA VAL A 416 -15.92 12.79 3.12
C VAL A 416 -15.57 14.03 3.95
N ILE A 417 -15.75 13.98 5.28
CA ILE A 417 -15.35 15.08 6.18
C ILE A 417 -13.85 15.37 5.97
N ALA A 418 -13.01 14.35 6.05
CA ALA A 418 -11.57 14.52 5.96
C ALA A 418 -11.11 15.02 4.59
N ALA A 419 -11.66 14.50 3.49
CA ALA A 419 -11.35 14.95 2.15
C ALA A 419 -11.91 16.36 1.83
N GLY A 420 -13.05 16.73 2.44
CA GLY A 420 -13.70 18.02 2.26
C GLY A 420 -12.98 19.16 2.97
N ILE A 421 -12.30 18.90 4.08
CA ILE A 421 -11.55 19.93 4.81
C ILE A 421 -10.27 20.26 4.01
N PRO A 422 -10.10 21.52 3.55
CA PRO A 422 -8.95 21.88 2.74
C PRO A 422 -7.66 21.82 3.55
N LEU A 423 -6.58 21.34 2.92
CA LEU A 423 -5.24 21.41 3.50
C LEU A 423 -4.91 22.87 3.88
N PRO A 424 -4.25 23.10 5.02
CA PRO A 424 -3.69 24.41 5.35
C PRO A 424 -2.84 24.95 4.21
N LYS A 425 -2.92 26.28 3.97
CA LYS A 425 -2.22 26.92 2.83
C LYS A 425 -0.73 26.52 2.69
N PRO A 426 0.07 26.43 3.78
CA PRO A 426 1.49 26.07 3.67
C PRO A 426 1.72 24.60 3.26
N LEU A 427 0.71 23.74 3.28
CA LEU A 427 0.79 22.31 2.94
C LEU A 427 0.23 21.97 1.55
N ARG A 428 -0.23 22.97 0.80
CA ARG A 428 -0.72 22.77 -0.58
C ARG A 428 0.47 22.83 -1.53
N LYS A 429 0.65 21.76 -2.33
CA LYS A 429 1.56 21.76 -3.50
C LYS A 429 0.95 22.51 -4.64
#